data_f3fff8a24c380b4e5509c47e5c3337bb
#
_entry.id   f3fff8a24c380b4e5509c47e5c3337bb
#
_cell.length_a   1.000
_cell.length_b   1.000
_cell.length_c   1.000
_cell.angle_alpha   90.00
_cell.angle_beta   90.00
_cell.angle_gamma   90.00
#
_symmetry.space_group_name_H-M   'P 1'
#
loop_
_entity.id
_entity.type
_entity.pdbx_description
1 polymer ?
#
loop_
_entity_poly.entity_id
_entity_poly.type
_entity_poly.pdbx_seq_one_letter_code
_entity_poly.pdbx_strand_id
1 'polypeptide(L)'
;IDAGTTAADLHDRLAEAGVETAVLNVHYFADQIVRHVADRAKPRCVISDERAELLGTGGGVVKALPLIGSAPFFHVNADTLWIDGVRPNLVRLAETFDPAAMDALLLLAPTSGSVGYDGRGDYTMTPSGHLQRRGERDVAPFVFAGAAIQSPTQFEDAPQGAFALTTLFDRAGEAGRLHGLRLEGLWMHVGTPEAVAGAEAAIAASTG
;
A
#
# COMPACT_ATOMS: atom_id res chain seq x y z
N ILE A 1 -18.19 -5.19 5.34
CA ILE A 1 -17.17 -4.27 5.91
C ILE A 1 -17.56 -2.89 5.41
N ASP A 2 -17.91 -1.98 6.31
CA ASP A 2 -18.03 -0.59 5.89
C ASP A 2 -16.64 0.04 5.77
N ALA A 3 -16.52 1.13 5.01
CA ALA A 3 -15.23 1.80 4.80
C ALA A 3 -14.58 2.26 6.12
N GLY A 4 -15.38 2.46 7.17
CA GLY A 4 -14.92 2.82 8.51
C GLY A 4 -14.20 1.68 9.23
N THR A 5 -14.69 0.45 9.13
CA THR A 5 -14.06 -0.73 9.77
C THR A 5 -12.72 -1.03 9.14
N THR A 6 -12.63 -1.00 7.80
CA THR A 6 -11.36 -1.27 7.08
C THR A 6 -10.30 -0.20 7.39
N ALA A 7 -10.69 1.08 7.45
CA ALA A 7 -9.78 2.16 7.80
C ALA A 7 -9.31 2.07 9.27
N ALA A 8 -10.18 1.66 10.20
CA ALA A 8 -9.80 1.46 11.60
C ALA A 8 -8.74 0.36 11.74
N ASP A 9 -8.93 -0.79 11.10
CA ASP A 9 -7.98 -1.90 11.11
C ASP A 9 -6.62 -1.50 10.54
N LEU A 10 -6.59 -0.76 9.43
CA LEU A 10 -5.35 -0.30 8.83
C LEU A 10 -4.57 0.64 9.75
N HIS A 11 -5.26 1.59 10.39
CA HIS A 11 -4.62 2.51 11.33
C HIS A 11 -4.03 1.77 12.55
N ASP A 12 -4.74 0.77 13.08
CA ASP A 12 -4.27 -0.01 14.22
C ASP A 12 -3.01 -0.81 13.85
N ARG A 13 -2.98 -1.43 12.67
CA ARG A 13 -1.80 -2.11 12.13
C ARG A 13 -0.61 -1.18 11.91
N LEU A 14 -0.86 0.05 11.44
CA LEU A 14 0.19 1.07 11.30
C LEU A 14 0.74 1.46 12.68
N ALA A 15 -0.12 1.65 13.69
CA ALA A 15 0.31 1.94 15.06
C ALA A 15 1.12 0.79 15.67
N GLU A 16 0.73 -0.46 15.44
CA GLU A 16 1.47 -1.66 15.86
C GLU A 16 2.85 -1.74 15.18
N ALA A 17 2.95 -1.30 13.93
CA ALA A 17 4.23 -1.20 13.21
C ALA A 17 5.08 0.02 13.64
N GLY A 18 4.65 0.77 14.65
CA GLY A 18 5.40 1.91 15.20
C GLY A 18 5.16 3.24 14.47
N VAL A 19 4.16 3.34 13.60
CA VAL A 19 3.83 4.59 12.91
C VAL A 19 3.17 5.56 13.89
N GLU A 20 3.78 6.72 14.09
CA GLU A 20 3.27 7.77 14.97
C GLU A 20 2.33 8.76 14.25
N THR A 21 2.58 8.99 12.95
CA THR A 21 1.80 9.92 12.13
C THR A 21 1.42 9.28 10.81
N ALA A 22 0.15 9.35 10.44
CA ALA A 22 -0.37 8.95 9.14
C ALA A 22 -0.88 10.18 8.37
N VAL A 23 -0.45 10.34 7.13
CA VAL A 23 -0.96 11.37 6.22
C VAL A 23 -2.01 10.75 5.33
N LEU A 24 -3.23 11.29 5.34
CA LEU A 24 -4.36 10.79 4.57
C LEU A 24 -4.67 11.74 3.42
N ASN A 25 -4.53 11.24 2.20
CA ASN A 25 -4.99 11.94 1.01
C ASN A 25 -6.50 11.79 0.89
N VAL A 26 -7.22 12.91 0.81
CA VAL A 26 -8.69 12.92 0.76
C VAL A 26 -9.20 13.69 -0.45
N HIS A 27 -10.10 13.07 -1.22
CA HIS A 27 -10.79 13.67 -2.37
C HIS A 27 -12.28 13.37 -2.29
N TYR A 28 -12.71 12.14 -2.61
CA TYR A 28 -14.09 11.70 -2.45
C TYR A 28 -14.40 11.46 -0.96
N PHE A 29 -15.60 11.82 -0.54
CA PHE A 29 -16.06 11.65 0.85
C PHE A 29 -15.13 12.27 1.90
N ALA A 30 -14.35 13.30 1.53
CA ALA A 30 -13.32 13.91 2.36
C ALA A 30 -13.83 14.26 3.77
N ASP A 31 -14.99 14.90 3.89
CA ASP A 31 -15.56 15.29 5.20
C ASP A 31 -15.96 14.09 6.06
N GLN A 32 -16.30 12.95 5.45
CA GLN A 32 -16.58 11.72 6.22
C GLN A 32 -15.29 11.13 6.76
N ILE A 33 -14.24 11.05 5.93
CA ILE A 33 -12.92 10.55 6.33
C ILE A 33 -12.34 11.44 7.44
N VAL A 34 -12.36 12.77 7.26
CA VAL A 34 -11.87 13.73 8.27
C VAL A 34 -12.57 13.54 9.61
N ARG A 35 -13.90 13.40 9.62
CA ARG A 35 -14.66 13.13 10.85
C ARG A 35 -14.32 11.78 11.48
N HIS A 36 -14.13 10.75 10.66
CA HIS A 36 -13.81 9.41 11.14
C HIS A 36 -12.46 9.34 11.87
N VAL A 37 -11.47 10.13 11.41
CA VAL A 37 -10.12 10.12 12.00
C VAL A 37 -9.87 11.23 13.03
N ALA A 38 -10.85 12.12 13.27
CA ALA A 38 -10.69 13.31 14.11
C ALA A 38 -10.26 13.00 15.55
N ASP A 39 -10.84 11.93 16.12
CA ASP A 39 -10.64 11.54 17.52
C ASP A 39 -9.58 10.43 17.68
N ARG A 40 -8.89 10.06 16.61
CA ARG A 40 -7.90 8.99 16.66
C ARG A 40 -6.58 9.47 17.27
N ALA A 41 -6.21 8.83 18.38
CA ALA A 41 -4.99 9.16 19.11
C ALA A 41 -3.72 8.62 18.43
N LYS A 42 -3.78 7.41 17.86
CA LYS A 42 -2.63 6.73 17.20
C LYS A 42 -3.09 5.89 15.98
N PRO A 43 -2.33 6.02 14.88
CA PRO A 43 -1.40 7.10 14.58
C PRO A 43 -2.11 8.45 14.55
N ARG A 44 -1.41 9.55 14.80
CA ARG A 44 -1.95 10.89 14.60
C ARG A 44 -2.23 11.10 13.12
N CYS A 45 -3.47 11.43 12.76
CA CYS A 45 -3.88 11.63 11.39
C CYS A 45 -3.69 13.09 10.95
N VAL A 46 -3.06 13.28 9.79
CA VAL A 46 -2.87 14.58 9.13
C VAL A 46 -3.50 14.51 7.74
N ILE A 47 -4.28 15.51 7.38
CA ILE A 47 -5.01 15.51 6.10
C ILE A 47 -4.20 16.20 5.01
N SER A 48 -4.03 15.51 3.88
CA SER A 48 -3.60 16.06 2.60
C SER A 48 -4.82 16.22 1.70
N ASP A 49 -5.32 17.45 1.58
CA ASP A 49 -6.60 17.73 0.92
C ASP A 49 -6.43 17.83 -0.60
N GLU A 50 -7.05 16.91 -1.35
CA GLU A 50 -7.05 16.87 -2.81
C GLU A 50 -8.43 17.21 -3.41
N ARG A 51 -9.36 17.80 -2.65
CA ARG A 51 -10.72 18.12 -3.14
C ARG A 51 -10.72 19.03 -4.36
N ALA A 52 -9.73 19.91 -4.51
CA ALA A 52 -9.61 20.81 -5.65
C ALA A 52 -9.16 20.10 -6.93
N GLU A 53 -8.33 19.06 -6.81
CA GLU A 53 -7.76 18.36 -7.96
C GLU A 53 -7.33 16.94 -7.54
N LEU A 54 -7.75 15.93 -8.31
CA LEU A 54 -7.35 14.54 -8.11
C LEU A 54 -5.97 14.31 -8.73
N LEU A 55 -4.96 14.05 -7.90
CA LEU A 55 -3.56 13.95 -8.32
C LEU A 55 -3.12 12.52 -8.69
N GLY A 56 -4.00 11.53 -8.54
CA GLY A 56 -3.63 10.13 -8.69
C GLY A 56 -2.70 9.66 -7.59
N THR A 57 -2.30 8.38 -7.63
CA THR A 57 -1.54 7.76 -6.51
C THR A 57 -0.14 8.35 -6.33
N GLY A 58 0.55 8.71 -7.43
CA GLY A 58 1.90 9.30 -7.36
C GLY A 58 1.88 10.79 -7.00
N GLY A 59 1.05 11.58 -7.68
CA GLY A 59 0.93 13.02 -7.40
C GLY A 59 0.40 13.30 -5.99
N GLY A 60 -0.49 12.45 -5.48
CA GLY A 60 -0.98 12.50 -4.11
C GLY A 60 0.15 12.33 -3.09
N VAL A 61 1.05 11.37 -3.30
CA VAL A 61 2.23 11.21 -2.43
C VAL A 61 3.14 12.43 -2.51
N VAL A 62 3.43 12.95 -3.71
CA VAL A 62 4.26 14.17 -3.87
C VAL A 62 3.68 15.34 -3.09
N LYS A 63 2.36 15.55 -3.14
CA LYS A 63 1.67 16.58 -2.36
C LYS A 63 1.81 16.37 -0.85
N ALA A 64 1.82 15.11 -0.41
CA ALA A 64 1.90 14.74 1.00
C ALA A 64 3.33 14.80 1.58
N LEU A 65 4.38 14.76 0.74
CA LEU A 65 5.78 14.70 1.21
C LEU A 65 6.16 15.77 2.25
N PRO A 66 5.74 17.07 2.13
CA PRO A 66 6.04 18.05 3.16
C PRO A 66 5.44 17.73 4.53
N LEU A 67 4.40 16.88 4.58
CA LEU A 67 3.75 16.42 5.81
C LEU A 67 4.36 15.12 6.33
N ILE A 68 4.91 14.29 5.43
CA ILE A 68 5.56 13.01 5.72
C ILE A 68 6.96 13.23 6.28
N GLY A 69 7.74 14.14 5.67
CA GLY A 69 9.13 14.40 6.04
C GLY A 69 10.15 13.66 5.17
N SER A 70 11.39 13.52 5.68
CA SER A 70 12.54 13.02 4.92
C SER A 70 12.94 11.57 5.23
N ALA A 71 12.27 10.91 6.16
CA ALA A 71 12.52 9.50 6.48
C ALA A 71 11.74 8.58 5.52
N PRO A 72 12.20 7.33 5.32
CA PRO A 72 11.40 6.32 4.65
C PRO A 72 10.02 6.17 5.31
N PHE A 73 8.99 5.94 4.50
CA PHE A 73 7.61 5.92 4.96
C PHE A 73 6.80 4.77 4.36
N PHE A 74 5.79 4.33 5.09
CA PHE A 74 4.79 3.41 4.56
C PHE A 74 3.84 4.15 3.61
N HIS A 75 3.60 3.54 2.45
CA HIS A 75 2.49 3.88 1.57
C HIS A 75 1.51 2.72 1.57
N VAL A 76 0.24 2.98 1.88
CA VAL A 76 -0.77 1.92 1.93
C VAL A 76 -2.04 2.40 1.22
N ASN A 77 -2.57 1.57 0.33
CA ASN A 77 -3.84 1.79 -0.33
C ASN A 77 -4.99 1.50 0.66
N ALA A 78 -6.02 2.34 0.64
CA ALA A 78 -7.15 2.21 1.55
C ALA A 78 -8.14 1.08 1.16
N ASP A 79 -8.01 0.53 -0.05
CA ASP A 79 -8.85 -0.52 -0.61
C ASP A 79 -8.21 -1.91 -0.55
N THR A 80 -7.20 -2.08 0.29
CA THR A 80 -6.50 -3.36 0.48
C THR A 80 -6.70 -3.89 1.89
N LEU A 81 -6.86 -5.20 2.00
CA LEU A 81 -7.03 -5.89 3.27
C LEU A 81 -6.25 -7.20 3.24
N TRP A 82 -5.68 -7.60 4.38
CA TRP A 82 -5.07 -8.92 4.54
C TRP A 82 -5.22 -9.43 5.96
N ILE A 83 -5.12 -10.73 6.12
CA ILE A 83 -4.92 -11.38 7.41
C ILE A 83 -3.44 -11.71 7.51
N ASP A 84 -2.79 -11.21 8.55
CA ASP A 84 -1.36 -11.47 8.76
C ASP A 84 -1.11 -12.95 9.07
N GLY A 85 0.06 -13.43 8.69
CA GLY A 85 0.58 -14.72 9.11
C GLY A 85 1.10 -14.67 10.55
N VAL A 86 2.19 -15.41 10.82
CA VAL A 86 2.80 -15.46 12.16
C VAL A 86 3.38 -14.10 12.59
N ARG A 87 3.86 -13.32 11.62
CA ARG A 87 4.44 -11.99 11.87
C ARG A 87 3.68 -10.93 11.07
N PRO A 88 3.40 -9.76 11.67
CA PRO A 88 2.75 -8.67 10.95
C PRO A 88 3.54 -8.22 9.72
N ASN A 89 2.89 -8.14 8.56
CA ASN A 89 3.58 -7.83 7.30
C ASN A 89 4.18 -6.43 7.28
N LEU A 90 3.57 -5.44 7.93
CA LEU A 90 4.15 -4.09 8.03
C LEU A 90 5.45 -4.08 8.85
N VAL A 91 5.51 -4.85 9.94
CA VAL A 91 6.76 -5.02 10.73
C VAL A 91 7.84 -5.67 9.87
N ARG A 92 7.49 -6.73 9.11
CA ARG A 92 8.44 -7.41 8.21
C ARG A 92 8.96 -6.48 7.12
N LEU A 93 8.11 -5.63 6.55
CA LEU A 93 8.51 -4.59 5.59
C LEU A 93 9.54 -3.64 6.23
N ALA A 94 9.26 -3.13 7.44
CA ALA A 94 10.16 -2.21 8.15
C ALA A 94 11.54 -2.82 8.42
N GLU A 95 11.58 -4.07 8.84
CA GLU A 95 12.82 -4.78 9.13
C GLU A 95 13.63 -5.16 7.88
N THR A 96 12.95 -5.32 6.74
CA THR A 96 13.58 -5.75 5.47
C THR A 96 14.08 -4.57 4.65
N PHE A 97 13.49 -3.39 4.81
CA PHE A 97 13.81 -2.22 4.00
C PHE A 97 15.22 -1.70 4.28
N ASP A 98 16.04 -1.63 3.23
CA ASP A 98 17.39 -1.03 3.27
C ASP A 98 17.43 0.19 2.34
N PRO A 99 17.45 1.43 2.87
CA PRO A 99 17.47 2.63 2.05
C PRO A 99 18.75 2.80 1.21
N ALA A 100 19.84 2.09 1.56
CA ALA A 100 21.05 2.10 0.76
C ALA A 100 20.89 1.30 -0.55
N ALA A 101 20.05 0.26 -0.53
CA ALA A 101 19.83 -0.64 -1.67
C ALA A 101 18.48 -0.43 -2.36
N MET A 102 17.49 0.15 -1.68
CA MET A 102 16.10 0.17 -2.12
C MET A 102 15.55 1.60 -2.20
N ASP A 103 14.84 1.91 -3.29
CA ASP A 103 13.98 3.09 -3.38
C ASP A 103 12.56 2.76 -2.94
N ALA A 104 12.11 1.51 -3.21
CA ALA A 104 10.86 0.98 -2.73
C ALA A 104 10.95 -0.52 -2.44
N LEU A 105 10.25 -0.96 -1.39
CA LEU A 105 9.99 -2.36 -1.06
C LEU A 105 8.49 -2.60 -1.05
N LEU A 106 7.99 -3.39 -2.01
CA LEU A 106 6.57 -3.67 -2.18
C LEU A 106 6.16 -4.95 -1.44
N LEU A 107 5.02 -4.91 -0.76
CA LEU A 107 4.36 -6.12 -0.28
C LEU A 107 3.67 -6.81 -1.46
N LEU A 108 3.92 -8.09 -1.65
CA LEU A 108 3.45 -8.87 -2.79
C LEU A 108 2.57 -10.04 -2.36
N ALA A 109 1.35 -10.06 -2.87
CA ALA A 109 0.46 -11.20 -2.71
C ALA A 109 0.64 -12.19 -3.87
N PRO A 110 0.59 -13.52 -3.63
CA PRO A 110 0.56 -14.49 -4.72
C PRO A 110 -0.77 -14.38 -5.47
N THR A 111 -0.75 -14.45 -6.79
CA THR A 111 -1.99 -14.43 -7.60
C THR A 111 -2.86 -15.67 -7.36
N SER A 112 -2.24 -16.79 -6.97
CA SER A 112 -2.95 -17.99 -6.56
C SER A 112 -3.27 -17.97 -5.07
N GLY A 113 -4.55 -18.05 -4.70
CA GLY A 113 -5.01 -18.07 -3.31
C GLY A 113 -5.35 -16.71 -2.71
N SER A 114 -5.24 -15.64 -3.46
CA SER A 114 -5.79 -14.32 -3.07
C SER A 114 -7.31 -14.27 -3.28
N VAL A 115 -8.04 -13.63 -2.38
CA VAL A 115 -9.49 -13.53 -2.45
C VAL A 115 -9.89 -12.29 -3.26
N GLY A 116 -10.84 -12.45 -4.19
CA GLY A 116 -11.36 -11.36 -5.00
C GLY A 116 -10.41 -10.81 -6.08
N TYR A 117 -9.39 -11.59 -6.47
CA TYR A 117 -8.43 -11.19 -7.49
C TYR A 117 -8.28 -12.27 -8.58
N ASP A 118 -8.62 -11.94 -9.81
CA ASP A 118 -8.52 -12.75 -11.05
C ASP A 118 -7.61 -12.11 -12.11
N GLY A 119 -6.80 -11.13 -11.70
CA GLY A 119 -5.87 -10.44 -12.58
C GLY A 119 -4.66 -11.29 -12.96
N ARG A 120 -3.84 -10.73 -13.87
CA ARG A 120 -2.65 -11.39 -14.41
C ARG A 120 -1.40 -11.23 -13.54
N GLY A 121 -1.53 -10.64 -12.34
CA GLY A 121 -0.40 -10.23 -11.52
C GLY A 121 0.30 -9.00 -12.07
N ASP A 122 1.33 -8.52 -11.36
CA ASP A 122 2.07 -7.31 -11.70
C ASP A 122 3.56 -7.57 -11.85
N TYR A 123 4.13 -8.44 -11.02
CA TYR A 123 5.57 -8.62 -10.88
C TYR A 123 6.02 -10.08 -10.85
N THR A 124 7.20 -10.31 -11.41
CA THR A 124 8.07 -11.44 -11.07
C THR A 124 9.11 -10.96 -10.05
N MET A 125 9.63 -11.87 -9.24
CA MET A 125 10.62 -11.59 -8.21
C MET A 125 11.79 -12.56 -8.31
N THR A 126 13.01 -12.03 -8.31
CA THR A 126 14.23 -12.84 -8.27
C THR A 126 14.45 -13.43 -6.87
N PRO A 127 15.31 -14.44 -6.69
CA PRO A 127 15.69 -14.94 -5.37
C PRO A 127 16.29 -13.88 -4.44
N SER A 128 16.90 -12.83 -4.99
CA SER A 128 17.44 -11.67 -4.25
C SER A 128 16.40 -10.59 -3.95
N GLY A 129 15.13 -10.80 -4.31
CA GLY A 129 14.05 -9.87 -4.02
C GLY A 129 13.85 -8.76 -5.05
N HIS A 130 14.67 -8.66 -6.10
CA HIS A 130 14.45 -7.66 -7.14
C HIS A 130 13.18 -7.96 -7.93
N LEU A 131 12.41 -6.91 -8.22
CA LEU A 131 11.17 -7.00 -8.97
C LEU A 131 11.37 -6.64 -10.44
N GLN A 132 10.66 -7.37 -11.29
CA GLN A 132 10.49 -7.03 -12.69
C GLN A 132 9.00 -6.98 -12.99
N ARG A 133 8.55 -5.84 -13.52
CA ARG A 133 7.14 -5.71 -13.94
C ARG A 133 6.87 -6.60 -15.13
N ARG A 134 5.71 -7.25 -15.14
CA ARG A 134 5.29 -8.08 -16.27
C ARG A 134 5.09 -7.26 -17.53
N GLY A 135 5.34 -7.87 -18.67
CA GLY A 135 4.91 -7.32 -19.96
C GLY A 135 3.39 -7.28 -20.08
N GLU A 136 2.88 -6.47 -21.00
CA GLU A 136 1.44 -6.26 -21.17
C GLU A 136 0.63 -7.56 -21.39
N ARG A 137 1.21 -8.53 -22.10
CA ARG A 137 0.57 -9.80 -22.44
C ARG A 137 0.92 -10.95 -21.50
N ASP A 138 1.86 -10.74 -20.59
CA ASP A 138 2.37 -11.78 -19.70
C ASP A 138 1.47 -11.97 -18.48
N VAL A 139 1.73 -13.06 -17.76
CA VAL A 139 1.17 -13.36 -16.44
C VAL A 139 2.33 -13.39 -15.44
N ALA A 140 2.15 -12.76 -14.30
CA ALA A 140 3.13 -12.75 -13.23
C ALA A 140 2.58 -13.44 -11.97
N PRO A 141 3.43 -14.10 -11.18
CA PRO A 141 2.99 -14.83 -10.00
C PRO A 141 2.57 -13.95 -8.83
N PHE A 142 2.92 -12.67 -8.85
CA PHE A 142 2.66 -11.75 -7.76
C PHE A 142 1.89 -10.52 -8.22
N VAL A 143 1.00 -10.03 -7.34
CA VAL A 143 0.31 -8.75 -7.44
C VAL A 143 0.79 -7.81 -6.32
N PHE A 144 0.87 -6.53 -6.57
CA PHE A 144 1.12 -5.53 -5.54
C PHE A 144 -0.03 -5.52 -4.53
N ALA A 145 0.25 -5.87 -3.28
CA ALA A 145 -0.76 -6.02 -2.24
C ALA A 145 -1.25 -4.69 -1.66
N GLY A 146 -0.84 -3.56 -2.24
CA GLY A 146 -1.28 -2.24 -1.80
C GLY A 146 -0.51 -1.66 -0.61
N ALA A 147 0.57 -2.28 -0.15
CA ALA A 147 1.42 -1.74 0.91
C ALA A 147 2.89 -1.76 0.48
N ALA A 148 3.62 -0.68 0.79
CA ALA A 148 5.04 -0.53 0.47
C ALA A 148 5.75 0.34 1.51
N ILE A 149 7.08 0.21 1.61
CA ILE A 149 7.95 1.25 2.16
C ILE A 149 8.66 1.93 1.00
N GLN A 150 8.76 3.25 1.06
CA GLN A 150 9.35 4.07 0.02
C GLN A 150 10.35 5.05 0.61
N SER A 151 11.45 5.28 -0.12
CA SER A 151 12.39 6.36 0.17
C SER A 151 11.84 7.68 -0.40
N PRO A 152 11.85 8.79 0.34
CA PRO A 152 11.49 10.10 -0.19
C PRO A 152 12.33 10.51 -1.40
N THR A 153 13.57 10.04 -1.51
CA THR A 153 14.49 10.38 -2.60
C THR A 153 14.01 9.93 -3.97
N GLN A 154 13.18 8.87 -4.06
CA GLN A 154 12.63 8.44 -5.35
C GLN A 154 11.67 9.47 -5.97
N PHE A 155 11.23 10.47 -5.19
CA PHE A 155 10.29 11.51 -5.63
C PHE A 155 10.97 12.82 -6.05
N GLU A 156 12.29 12.96 -5.93
CA GLU A 156 13.01 14.19 -6.25
C GLU A 156 12.76 14.68 -7.69
N ASP A 157 12.73 13.74 -8.65
CA ASP A 157 12.45 14.02 -10.06
C ASP A 157 11.07 13.49 -10.50
N ALA A 158 10.09 13.49 -9.58
CA ALA A 158 8.75 13.00 -9.89
C ALA A 158 8.03 13.90 -10.91
N PRO A 159 7.14 13.33 -11.75
CA PRO A 159 6.28 14.13 -12.63
C PRO A 159 5.48 15.17 -11.87
N GLN A 160 5.18 16.30 -12.52
CA GLN A 160 4.28 17.31 -11.96
C GLN A 160 2.81 16.93 -12.21
N GLY A 161 1.92 17.30 -11.28
CA GLY A 161 0.49 17.08 -11.40
C GLY A 161 0.07 15.63 -11.16
N ALA A 162 -0.96 15.18 -11.88
CA ALA A 162 -1.56 13.87 -11.68
C ALA A 162 -0.78 12.75 -12.39
N PHE A 163 -0.32 11.75 -11.65
CA PHE A 163 0.32 10.56 -12.22
C PHE A 163 0.16 9.33 -11.32
N ALA A 164 0.35 8.15 -11.90
CA ALA A 164 0.29 6.88 -11.18
C ALA A 164 1.65 6.57 -10.51
N LEU A 165 1.63 6.13 -9.26
CA LEU A 165 2.84 5.76 -8.50
C LEU A 165 3.67 4.67 -9.18
N THR A 166 3.04 3.82 -9.98
CA THR A 166 3.72 2.80 -10.80
C THR A 166 4.80 3.37 -11.71
N THR A 167 4.69 4.63 -12.12
CA THR A 167 5.75 5.34 -12.89
C THR A 167 7.07 5.40 -12.12
N LEU A 168 7.01 5.62 -10.81
CA LEU A 168 8.21 5.64 -9.96
C LEU A 168 8.69 4.22 -9.64
N PHE A 169 7.80 3.27 -9.50
CA PHE A 169 8.18 1.86 -9.35
C PHE A 169 8.89 1.33 -10.59
N ASP A 170 8.41 1.69 -11.79
CA ASP A 170 9.09 1.29 -13.04
C ASP A 170 10.51 1.87 -13.09
N ARG A 171 10.69 3.16 -12.76
CA ARG A 171 12.00 3.80 -12.67
C ARG A 171 12.93 3.12 -11.65
N ALA A 172 12.41 2.81 -10.45
CA ALA A 172 13.16 2.09 -9.43
C ALA A 172 13.53 0.66 -9.90
N GLY A 173 12.64 0.00 -10.64
CA GLY A 173 12.89 -1.31 -11.26
C GLY A 173 14.02 -1.28 -12.29
N GLU A 174 14.02 -0.28 -13.19
CA GLU A 174 15.09 -0.06 -14.19
C GLU A 174 16.44 0.23 -13.51
N ALA A 175 16.44 0.91 -12.37
CA ALA A 175 17.63 1.18 -11.57
C ALA A 175 18.07 -0.02 -10.70
N GLY A 176 17.34 -1.13 -10.68
CA GLY A 176 17.60 -2.28 -9.81
C GLY A 176 17.36 -1.99 -8.32
N ARG A 177 16.55 -0.99 -7.99
CA ARG A 177 16.27 -0.52 -6.63
C ARG A 177 14.81 -0.76 -6.19
N LEU A 178 14.02 -1.49 -7.00
CA LEU A 178 12.68 -1.96 -6.64
C LEU A 178 12.75 -3.39 -6.14
N HIS A 179 12.31 -3.61 -4.90
CA HIS A 179 12.33 -4.92 -4.26
C HIS A 179 10.94 -5.33 -3.81
N GLY A 180 10.76 -6.62 -3.57
CA GLY A 180 9.51 -7.19 -3.09
C GLY A 180 9.70 -8.06 -1.86
N LEU A 181 8.69 -8.02 -1.00
CA LEU A 181 8.53 -8.92 0.13
C LEU A 181 7.23 -9.69 -0.05
N ARG A 182 7.29 -11.03 -0.02
CA ARG A 182 6.08 -11.84 -0.11
C ARG A 182 5.24 -11.68 1.15
N LEU A 183 3.95 -11.38 0.96
CA LEU A 183 2.95 -11.35 2.01
C LEU A 183 2.84 -12.75 2.67
N GLU A 184 2.86 -12.79 3.99
CA GLU A 184 2.51 -13.95 4.79
C GLU A 184 1.08 -13.79 5.29
N GLY A 185 0.25 -14.80 5.03
CA GLY A 185 -1.16 -14.77 5.36
C GLY A 185 -2.06 -14.74 4.13
N LEU A 186 -3.22 -14.13 4.23
CA LEU A 186 -4.24 -14.09 3.18
C LEU A 186 -4.50 -12.65 2.75
N TRP A 187 -4.29 -12.36 1.48
CA TRP A 187 -4.61 -11.07 0.89
C TRP A 187 -5.98 -11.09 0.23
N MET A 188 -6.73 -9.99 0.39
CA MET A 188 -8.08 -9.81 -0.11
C MET A 188 -8.17 -8.47 -0.86
N HIS A 189 -8.58 -8.52 -2.12
CA HIS A 189 -8.88 -7.34 -2.90
C HIS A 189 -10.34 -6.93 -2.67
N VAL A 190 -10.57 -5.79 -2.04
CA VAL A 190 -11.92 -5.32 -1.65
C VAL A 190 -12.36 -4.09 -2.47
N GLY A 191 -11.86 -3.97 -3.69
CA GLY A 191 -12.16 -2.84 -4.59
C GLY A 191 -13.59 -2.82 -5.16
N THR A 192 -14.41 -3.86 -4.94
CA THR A 192 -15.82 -3.90 -5.36
C THR A 192 -16.72 -4.38 -4.23
N PRO A 193 -18.03 -4.01 -4.22
CA PRO A 193 -18.97 -4.50 -3.21
C PRO A 193 -19.06 -6.03 -3.13
N GLU A 194 -18.96 -6.73 -4.27
CA GLU A 194 -19.01 -8.19 -4.33
C GLU A 194 -17.78 -8.82 -3.67
N ALA A 195 -16.60 -8.21 -3.84
CA ALA A 195 -15.36 -8.66 -3.23
C ALA A 195 -15.36 -8.49 -1.69
N VAL A 196 -16.11 -7.53 -1.17
CA VAL A 196 -16.30 -7.33 0.29
C VAL A 196 -16.94 -8.55 0.93
N ALA A 197 -18.01 -9.10 0.34
CA ALA A 197 -18.67 -10.30 0.87
C ALA A 197 -17.73 -11.52 0.92
N GLY A 198 -16.86 -11.68 -0.09
CA GLY A 198 -15.84 -12.71 -0.11
C GLY A 198 -14.79 -12.54 0.99
N ALA A 199 -14.37 -11.30 1.26
CA ALA A 199 -13.43 -10.98 2.32
C ALA A 199 -14.04 -11.24 3.72
N GLU A 200 -15.30 -10.85 3.96
CA GLU A 200 -16.02 -11.14 5.20
C GLU A 200 -16.11 -12.65 5.49
N ALA A 201 -16.43 -13.43 4.46
CA ALA A 201 -16.47 -14.89 4.60
C ALA A 201 -15.09 -15.49 4.93
N ALA A 202 -14.02 -14.98 4.31
CA ALA A 202 -12.65 -15.42 4.58
C ALA A 202 -12.20 -15.04 6.01
N ILE A 203 -12.53 -13.85 6.50
CA ILE A 203 -12.25 -13.42 7.87
C ILE A 203 -13.00 -14.31 8.87
N ALA A 204 -14.28 -14.55 8.67
CA ALA A 204 -15.08 -15.43 9.54
C ALA A 204 -14.50 -16.85 9.62
N ALA A 205 -14.02 -17.38 8.49
CA ALA A 205 -13.39 -18.71 8.45
C ALA A 205 -12.02 -18.75 9.14
N SER A 206 -11.31 -17.63 9.27
CA SER A 206 -10.00 -17.56 9.93
C SER A 206 -10.07 -17.43 11.46
N THR A 207 -11.23 -17.06 11.99
CA THR A 207 -11.46 -16.83 13.43
C THR A 207 -12.15 -18.01 14.14
N GLY A 208 -12.51 -19.06 13.44
CA GLY A 208 -13.11 -20.30 13.97
C GLY A 208 -12.10 -21.41 14.02
#